data_38e051abf54527da222182a7e41f68da
#
_entry.id   38e051abf54527da222182a7e41f68da
#
_cell.length_a   1.000
_cell.length_b   1.000
_cell.length_c   1.000
_cell.angle_alpha   90.00
_cell.angle_beta   90.00
_cell.angle_gamma   90.00
#
_symmetry.space_group_name_H-M   'P 1'
#
loop_
_entity.id
_entity.type
_entity.pdbx_description
1 polymer ?
#
loop_
_entity_poly.entity_id
_entity_poly.type
_entity_poly.pdbx_seq_one_letter_code
_entity_poly.pdbx_strand_id
1 'polypeptide(L)'
;MIAKKINGFIGITRLDKPIGIYLLLWPALIALLISTEASINYSFVIIIVAGSILVRSTGCVINDIFDMEFDKKVERTKDRPLASGQLNKREAYFIFLLLSMFSLLLVSSLERQAQLVCLFFAIFIVSYPLTKRFLKIP
;
A
#
# COMPACT_ATOMS: atom_id res chain seq x y z
N MET A 1 17.24 -5.14 19.22
CA MET A 1 16.36 -6.01 18.37
C MET A 1 15.08 -5.29 17.95
N ILE A 2 14.33 -4.68 18.85
CA ILE A 2 13.07 -3.96 18.59
C ILE A 2 13.25 -2.82 17.59
N ALA A 3 14.23 -1.93 17.76
CA ALA A 3 14.48 -0.81 16.86
C ALA A 3 14.73 -1.26 15.40
N LYS A 4 15.43 -2.40 15.18
CA LYS A 4 15.66 -2.97 13.86
C LYS A 4 14.33 -3.39 13.20
N LYS A 5 13.39 -3.95 13.98
CA LYS A 5 12.07 -4.36 13.49
C LYS A 5 11.17 -3.18 13.15
N ILE A 6 11.21 -2.11 13.97
CA ILE A 6 10.48 -0.86 13.70
C ILE A 6 10.99 -0.22 12.40
N ASN A 7 12.31 -0.11 12.24
CA ASN A 7 12.89 0.42 11.01
C ASN A 7 12.55 -0.46 9.79
N GLY A 8 12.54 -1.79 9.97
CA GLY A 8 12.10 -2.72 8.95
C GLY A 8 10.64 -2.52 8.55
N PHE A 9 9.74 -2.30 9.53
CA PHE A 9 8.33 -1.98 9.28
C PHE A 9 8.17 -0.67 8.51
N ILE A 10 8.81 0.41 8.95
CA ILE A 10 8.76 1.72 8.28
C ILE A 10 9.29 1.61 6.86
N GLY A 11 10.39 0.88 6.66
CA GLY A 11 11.00 0.71 5.34
C GLY A 11 10.16 -0.12 4.37
N ILE A 12 9.53 -1.23 4.82
CA ILE A 12 8.71 -2.08 3.94
C ILE A 12 7.39 -1.42 3.56
N THR A 13 6.81 -0.62 4.47
CA THR A 13 5.58 0.16 4.24
C THR A 13 5.84 1.46 3.47
N ARG A 14 7.11 1.85 3.29
CA ARG A 14 7.53 3.11 2.66
C ARG A 14 7.03 4.37 3.37
N LEU A 15 6.78 4.30 4.66
CA LEU A 15 6.39 5.47 5.46
C LEU A 15 7.53 6.51 5.57
N ASP A 16 8.77 6.08 5.40
CA ASP A 16 9.96 6.92 5.28
C ASP A 16 10.01 7.72 3.95
N LYS A 17 9.22 7.31 2.93
CA LYS A 17 9.20 7.92 1.60
C LYS A 17 7.76 8.20 1.16
N PRO A 18 7.09 9.19 1.74
CA PRO A 18 5.64 9.38 1.62
C PRO A 18 5.17 9.87 0.24
N ILE A 19 6.09 10.14 -0.70
CA ILE A 19 5.74 10.64 -2.05
C ILE A 19 4.68 9.77 -2.74
N GLY A 20 4.77 8.44 -2.58
CA GLY A 20 3.79 7.51 -3.16
C GLY A 20 2.42 7.58 -2.49
N ILE A 21 2.34 7.98 -1.20
CA ILE A 21 1.10 8.25 -0.50
C ILE A 21 0.47 9.52 -1.06
N TYR A 22 1.24 10.59 -1.22
CA TYR A 22 0.75 11.85 -1.78
C TYR A 22 0.21 11.71 -3.20
N LEU A 23 0.82 10.87 -4.03
CA LEU A 23 0.34 10.60 -5.40
C LEU A 23 -1.06 9.95 -5.43
N LEU A 24 -1.43 9.19 -4.40
CA LEU A 24 -2.79 8.64 -4.25
C LEU A 24 -3.72 9.64 -3.57
N LEU A 25 -3.22 10.35 -2.56
CA LEU A 25 -4.00 11.22 -1.70
C LEU A 25 -4.54 12.45 -2.45
N TRP A 26 -3.68 13.16 -3.20
CA TRP A 26 -4.08 14.41 -3.84
C TRP A 26 -5.20 14.25 -4.86
N PRO A 27 -5.15 13.29 -5.82
CA PRO A 27 -6.27 13.08 -6.75
C PRO A 27 -7.57 12.72 -6.03
N ALA A 28 -7.51 11.91 -4.96
CA ALA A 28 -8.69 11.53 -4.20
C ALA A 28 -9.30 12.69 -3.43
N LEU A 29 -8.49 13.57 -2.84
CA LEU A 29 -8.97 14.78 -2.18
C LEU A 29 -9.56 15.77 -3.19
N ILE A 30 -8.95 15.95 -4.36
CA ILE A 30 -9.47 16.79 -5.43
C ILE A 30 -10.83 16.26 -5.90
N ALA A 31 -10.96 14.95 -6.10
CA ALA A 31 -12.23 14.32 -6.48
C ALA A 31 -13.31 14.54 -5.41
N LEU A 32 -12.95 14.43 -4.12
CA LEU A 32 -13.87 14.73 -3.02
C LEU A 32 -14.33 16.19 -3.08
N LEU A 33 -13.43 17.15 -3.27
CA LEU A 33 -13.75 18.59 -3.35
C LEU A 33 -14.69 18.91 -4.52
N ILE A 34 -14.48 18.27 -5.67
CA ILE A 34 -15.31 18.46 -6.85
C ILE A 34 -16.71 17.85 -6.66
N SER A 35 -16.81 16.73 -5.92
CA SER A 35 -18.07 16.02 -5.71
C SER A 35 -18.97 16.64 -4.63
N THR A 36 -18.43 17.52 -3.78
CA THR A 36 -19.18 18.17 -2.68
C THR A 36 -19.66 19.54 -3.08
N GLU A 37 -20.99 19.72 -3.23
CA GLU A 37 -21.58 20.99 -3.66
C GLU A 37 -21.64 22.06 -2.56
N ALA A 38 -21.74 21.70 -1.27
CA ALA A 38 -22.03 22.67 -0.21
C ALA A 38 -21.20 22.51 1.08
N SER A 39 -20.83 21.29 1.49
CA SER A 39 -20.06 21.07 2.72
C SER A 39 -19.22 19.79 2.64
N ILE A 40 -17.96 19.90 3.03
CA ILE A 40 -17.04 18.77 3.09
C ILE A 40 -17.37 17.94 4.34
N ASN A 41 -17.70 16.68 4.14
CA ASN A 41 -17.79 15.74 5.25
C ASN A 41 -16.38 15.28 5.65
N TYR A 42 -15.90 15.73 6.80
CA TYR A 42 -14.57 15.42 7.33
C TYR A 42 -14.33 13.91 7.51
N SER A 43 -15.39 13.11 7.71
CA SER A 43 -15.26 11.65 7.76
C SER A 43 -14.70 11.07 6.46
N PHE A 44 -15.13 11.58 5.31
CA PHE A 44 -14.56 11.16 4.03
C PHE A 44 -13.10 11.58 3.85
N VAL A 45 -12.73 12.75 4.36
CA VAL A 45 -11.32 13.18 4.36
C VAL A 45 -10.45 12.19 5.14
N ILE A 46 -10.88 11.80 6.34
CA ILE A 46 -10.18 10.83 7.19
C ILE A 46 -10.07 9.47 6.47
N ILE A 47 -11.16 9.00 5.85
CA ILE A 47 -11.18 7.74 5.10
C ILE A 47 -10.20 7.78 3.93
N ILE A 48 -10.16 8.88 3.18
CA ILE A 48 -9.25 9.04 2.03
C ILE A 48 -7.79 9.06 2.49
N VAL A 49 -7.48 9.81 3.57
CA VAL A 49 -6.12 9.87 4.11
C VAL A 49 -5.67 8.51 4.61
N ALA A 50 -6.46 7.88 5.47
CA ALA A 50 -6.15 6.54 6.01
C ALA A 50 -6.08 5.49 4.90
N GLY A 51 -7.01 5.51 3.96
CA GLY A 51 -7.05 4.61 2.81
C GLY A 51 -5.82 4.75 1.92
N SER A 52 -5.39 5.98 1.62
CA SER A 52 -4.18 6.24 0.82
C SER A 52 -2.92 5.66 1.48
N ILE A 53 -2.78 5.81 2.80
CA ILE A 53 -1.66 5.26 3.56
C ILE A 53 -1.71 3.72 3.55
N LEU A 54 -2.86 3.13 3.88
CA LEU A 54 -3.03 1.68 3.98
C LEU A 54 -2.82 0.99 2.62
N VAL A 55 -3.50 1.46 1.58
CA VAL A 55 -3.43 0.86 0.23
C VAL A 55 -2.01 0.97 -0.33
N ARG A 56 -1.38 2.15 -0.19
CA ARG A 56 0.01 2.32 -0.64
C ARG A 56 0.97 1.39 0.10
N SER A 57 0.86 1.32 1.43
CA SER A 57 1.72 0.47 2.25
C SER A 57 1.51 -1.01 1.91
N THR A 58 0.26 -1.46 1.79
CA THR A 58 -0.07 -2.84 1.40
C THR A 58 0.51 -3.20 0.04
N GLY A 59 0.38 -2.31 -0.95
CA GLY A 59 0.96 -2.49 -2.28
C GLY A 59 2.50 -2.58 -2.26
N CYS A 60 3.17 -1.79 -1.40
CA CYS A 60 4.61 -1.87 -1.24
C CYS A 60 5.05 -3.20 -0.63
N VAL A 61 4.37 -3.64 0.44
CA VAL A 61 4.70 -4.90 1.13
C VAL A 61 4.56 -6.10 0.21
N ILE A 62 3.43 -6.21 -0.52
CA ILE A 62 3.22 -7.34 -1.44
C ILE A 62 4.24 -7.33 -2.59
N ASN A 63 4.57 -6.15 -3.13
CA ASN A 63 5.59 -6.03 -4.15
C ASN A 63 6.97 -6.48 -3.64
N ASP A 64 7.39 -6.05 -2.44
CA ASP A 64 8.68 -6.45 -1.86
C ASP A 64 8.72 -7.96 -1.54
N ILE A 65 7.59 -8.57 -1.16
CA ILE A 65 7.49 -10.03 -0.97
C ILE A 65 7.77 -10.79 -2.28
N PHE A 66 7.16 -10.34 -3.36
CA PHE A 66 7.37 -10.97 -4.68
C PHE A 66 8.76 -10.69 -5.23
N ASP A 67 9.29 -9.48 -5.09
CA ASP A 67 10.58 -9.08 -5.67
C ASP A 67 11.78 -9.45 -4.80
N MET A 68 11.62 -10.07 -3.62
CA MET A 68 12.68 -10.32 -2.64
C MET A 68 13.96 -10.91 -3.23
N GLU A 69 13.86 -11.93 -4.07
CA GLU A 69 15.06 -12.60 -4.66
C GLU A 69 15.73 -11.76 -5.76
N PHE A 70 14.97 -10.91 -6.43
CA PHE A 70 15.51 -9.97 -7.42
C PHE A 70 16.18 -8.78 -6.70
N ASP A 71 15.56 -8.25 -5.67
CA ASP A 71 16.05 -7.12 -4.90
C ASP A 71 17.43 -7.37 -4.28
N LYS A 72 17.70 -8.61 -3.87
CA LYS A 72 19.04 -9.03 -3.37
C LYS A 72 20.16 -8.87 -4.40
N LYS A 73 19.83 -8.94 -5.69
CA LYS A 73 20.81 -8.92 -6.79
C LYS A 73 21.02 -7.53 -7.37
N VAL A 74 20.19 -6.55 -7.01
CA VAL A 74 20.19 -5.21 -7.56
C VAL A 74 20.75 -4.24 -6.54
N GLU A 75 21.81 -3.51 -6.87
CA GLU A 75 22.51 -2.58 -5.98
C GLU A 75 21.57 -1.57 -5.30
N ARG A 76 20.62 -1.02 -6.07
CA ARG A 76 19.65 -0.02 -5.58
C ARG A 76 18.63 -0.57 -4.57
N THR A 77 18.38 -1.89 -4.56
CA THR A 77 17.29 -2.51 -3.79
C THR A 77 17.76 -3.55 -2.78
N LYS A 78 19.05 -3.91 -2.76
CA LYS A 78 19.63 -4.89 -1.83
C LYS A 78 19.41 -4.53 -0.35
N ASP A 79 19.29 -3.24 -0.03
CA ASP A 79 19.10 -2.73 1.32
C ASP A 79 17.63 -2.69 1.78
N ARG A 80 16.69 -3.11 0.92
CA ARG A 80 15.28 -3.24 1.30
C ARG A 80 15.13 -4.21 2.48
N PRO A 81 14.16 -3.99 3.40
CA PRO A 81 14.02 -4.76 4.63
C PRO A 81 13.97 -6.28 4.45
N LEU A 82 13.32 -6.77 3.38
CA LEU A 82 13.28 -8.21 3.07
C LEU A 82 14.57 -8.70 2.41
N ALA A 83 15.12 -7.94 1.48
CA ALA A 83 16.35 -8.31 0.77
C ALA A 83 17.55 -8.35 1.70
N SER A 84 17.67 -7.38 2.61
CA SER A 84 18.74 -7.25 3.61
C SER A 84 18.57 -8.14 4.86
N GLY A 85 17.44 -8.85 4.99
CA GLY A 85 17.16 -9.69 6.16
C GLY A 85 16.83 -8.92 7.44
N GLN A 86 16.42 -7.65 7.35
CA GLN A 86 15.88 -6.90 8.49
C GLN A 86 14.54 -7.46 8.95
N LEU A 87 13.73 -7.91 7.99
CA LEU A 87 12.46 -8.62 8.20
C LEU A 87 12.51 -9.99 7.56
N ASN A 88 11.88 -10.95 8.23
CA ASN A 88 11.65 -12.28 7.68
C ASN A 88 10.41 -12.29 6.78
N LYS A 89 10.36 -13.23 5.83
CA LYS A 89 9.22 -13.39 4.93
C LYS A 89 7.89 -13.59 5.66
N ARG A 90 7.89 -14.31 6.79
CA ARG A 90 6.69 -14.51 7.64
C ARG A 90 6.20 -13.20 8.25
N GLU A 91 7.12 -12.35 8.71
CA GLU A 91 6.80 -11.03 9.26
C GLU A 91 6.19 -10.12 8.19
N ALA A 92 6.73 -10.16 6.97
CA ALA A 92 6.19 -9.39 5.86
C ALA A 92 4.77 -9.84 5.48
N TYR A 93 4.50 -11.16 5.44
CA TYR A 93 3.14 -11.68 5.24
C TYR A 93 2.18 -11.25 6.35
N PHE A 94 2.64 -11.27 7.60
CA PHE A 94 1.83 -10.81 8.73
C PHE A 94 1.48 -9.32 8.59
N ILE A 95 2.46 -8.47 8.25
CA ILE A 95 2.25 -7.04 7.98
C ILE A 95 1.26 -6.86 6.83
N PHE A 96 1.43 -7.60 5.73
CA PHE A 96 0.51 -7.55 4.60
C PHE A 96 -0.92 -7.89 4.99
N LEU A 97 -1.14 -8.98 5.72
CA LEU A 97 -2.47 -9.39 6.17
C LEU A 97 -3.10 -8.36 7.11
N LEU A 98 -2.32 -7.82 8.03
CA LEU A 98 -2.78 -6.80 8.97
C LEU A 98 -3.21 -5.52 8.24
N LEU A 99 -2.38 -5.00 7.33
CA LEU A 99 -2.71 -3.82 6.54
C LEU A 99 -3.91 -4.06 5.61
N SER A 100 -4.00 -5.24 5.00
CA SER A 100 -5.15 -5.63 4.17
C SER A 100 -6.43 -5.69 4.98
N MET A 101 -6.39 -6.25 6.19
CA MET A 101 -7.54 -6.29 7.10
C MET A 101 -8.01 -4.88 7.45
N PHE A 102 -7.10 -3.98 7.84
CA PHE A 102 -7.48 -2.59 8.12
C PHE A 102 -8.02 -1.86 6.89
N SER A 103 -7.46 -2.12 5.70
CA SER A 103 -7.99 -1.59 4.44
C SER A 103 -9.41 -2.06 4.18
N LEU A 104 -9.70 -3.36 4.38
CA LEU A 104 -11.05 -3.91 4.21
C LEU A 104 -12.04 -3.37 5.23
N LEU A 105 -11.63 -3.20 6.50
CA LEU A 105 -12.45 -2.57 7.53
C LEU A 105 -12.79 -1.13 7.14
N LEU A 106 -11.83 -0.38 6.59
CA LEU A 106 -12.08 0.97 6.12
C LEU A 106 -13.06 0.99 4.94
N VAL A 107 -12.88 0.08 3.97
CA VAL A 107 -13.78 -0.06 2.81
C VAL A 107 -15.20 -0.45 3.26
N SER A 108 -15.34 -1.26 4.32
CA SER A 108 -16.66 -1.69 4.83
C SER A 108 -17.51 -0.52 5.37
N SER A 109 -16.89 0.60 5.71
CA SER A 109 -17.60 1.83 6.15
C SER A 109 -18.11 2.70 4.99
N LEU A 110 -17.78 2.34 3.74
CA LEU A 110 -18.24 3.05 2.54
C LEU A 110 -19.59 2.50 2.06
N GLU A 111 -20.25 3.26 1.18
CA GLU A 111 -21.44 2.81 0.48
C GLU A 111 -21.13 1.61 -0.44
N ARG A 112 -22.13 0.77 -0.68
CA ARG A 112 -21.97 -0.50 -1.42
C ARG A 112 -21.34 -0.32 -2.81
N GLN A 113 -21.71 0.72 -3.53
CA GLN A 113 -21.14 1.01 -4.84
C GLN A 113 -19.65 1.30 -4.76
N ALA A 114 -19.23 2.13 -3.80
CA ALA A 114 -17.83 2.44 -3.55
C ALA A 114 -17.05 1.18 -3.08
N GLN A 115 -17.67 0.32 -2.26
CA GLN A 115 -17.07 -0.96 -1.85
C GLN A 115 -16.75 -1.83 -3.06
N LEU A 116 -17.69 -2.00 -3.98
CA LEU A 116 -17.51 -2.81 -5.20
C LEU A 116 -16.37 -2.27 -6.07
N VAL A 117 -16.31 -0.95 -6.25
CA VAL A 117 -15.24 -0.29 -7.01
C VAL A 117 -13.88 -0.52 -6.33
N CYS A 118 -13.79 -0.32 -5.01
CA CYS A 118 -12.55 -0.55 -4.25
C CYS A 118 -12.08 -2.01 -4.35
N LEU A 119 -12.99 -2.99 -4.21
CA LEU A 119 -12.67 -4.41 -4.30
C LEU A 119 -12.23 -4.80 -5.72
N PHE A 120 -12.90 -4.26 -6.75
CA PHE A 120 -12.49 -4.47 -8.13
C PHE A 120 -11.04 -4.00 -8.36
N PHE A 121 -10.70 -2.78 -7.95
CA PHE A 121 -9.33 -2.27 -8.11
C PHE A 121 -8.31 -2.96 -7.21
N ALA A 122 -8.71 -3.48 -6.04
CA ALA A 122 -7.82 -4.26 -5.17
C ALA A 122 -7.25 -5.50 -5.89
N ILE A 123 -8.03 -6.14 -6.77
CA ILE A 123 -7.57 -7.27 -7.60
C ILE A 123 -6.38 -6.86 -8.47
N PHE A 124 -6.45 -5.68 -9.11
CA PHE A 124 -5.35 -5.17 -9.94
C PHE A 124 -4.10 -4.86 -9.12
N ILE A 125 -4.26 -4.28 -7.92
CA ILE A 125 -3.13 -3.96 -7.02
C ILE A 125 -2.38 -5.23 -6.63
N VAL A 126 -3.11 -6.31 -6.29
CA VAL A 126 -2.52 -7.59 -5.90
C VAL A 126 -1.95 -8.34 -7.11
N SER A 127 -2.58 -8.21 -8.27
CA SER A 127 -2.13 -8.88 -9.51
C SER A 127 -0.92 -8.21 -10.16
N TYR A 128 -0.71 -6.91 -9.93
CA TYR A 128 0.36 -6.14 -10.56
C TYR A 128 1.77 -6.74 -10.42
N PRO A 129 2.22 -7.21 -9.25
CA PRO A 129 3.54 -7.84 -9.13
C PRO A 129 3.68 -9.12 -9.95
N LEU A 130 2.57 -9.84 -10.19
CA LEU A 130 2.55 -11.05 -11.01
C LEU A 130 2.62 -10.70 -12.50
N THR A 131 1.80 -9.76 -12.96
CA THR A 131 1.74 -9.35 -14.38
C THR A 131 3.05 -8.74 -14.86
N LYS A 132 3.76 -7.97 -14.03
CA LYS A 132 5.08 -7.43 -14.32
C LYS A 132 6.11 -8.49 -14.73
N ARG A 133 5.96 -9.73 -14.28
CA ARG A 133 6.89 -10.83 -14.60
C ARG A 133 6.61 -11.48 -15.97
N PHE A 134 5.37 -11.50 -16.38
CA PHE A 134 4.94 -12.08 -17.64
C PHE A 134 5.01 -11.10 -18.81
N LEU A 135 4.66 -9.84 -18.53
CA LEU A 135 4.75 -8.76 -19.50
C LEU A 135 6.15 -8.16 -19.42
N LYS A 136 7.05 -8.56 -20.31
CA LYS A 136 8.37 -7.92 -20.53
C LYS A 136 8.20 -6.53 -21.18
N ILE A 137 7.30 -5.73 -20.68
CA ILE A 137 7.10 -4.35 -21.12
C ILE A 137 8.00 -3.48 -20.25
N PRO A 138 8.91 -2.68 -20.86
CA PRO A 138 9.82 -1.81 -20.11
C PRO A 138 9.06 -0.73 -19.32
#